data_d03e9d2b795a426e1a214842988c9e31
#
_entry.id   d03e9d2b795a426e1a214842988c9e31
#
_cell.length_a   1.000
_cell.length_b   1.000
_cell.length_c   1.000
_cell.angle_alpha   90.00
_cell.angle_beta   90.00
_cell.angle_gamma   90.00
#
_symmetry.space_group_name_H-M   'P 1'
#
loop_
_entity.id
_entity.type
_entity.pdbx_description
1 polymer ?
#
loop_
_entity_poly.entity_id
_entity_poly.type
_entity_poly.pdbx_seq_one_letter_code
_entity_poly.pdbx_strand_id
1 'polypeptide(L)'
;MVEKLQTEVWDVLEEVIKEHPVMLNRAPTLHRLGIQAFEPILVEGKAIKLHPLVCTAFNADFDGDQMAVHLPLTVEAQAECRFLLLSPNNLLKPSDGAPVAVPSQDMVLGIYYLTMEKEGEIGEGRYFKSKNEAILAYENGGITLHTKIHVRRTGEFEGEEVTGVIDTTLGKLLFNEIIPQDLGYVDRTVRENALKLEIDFHVGKKQLKPILDKCINTHGATTVSYTHLRAHETSAHL
;
A
#
# COMPACT_ATOMS: atom_id res chain seq x y z
N MET A 1 -0.09 40.47 4.27
CA MET A 1 -0.79 39.34 4.89
C MET A 1 -0.06 38.02 4.57
N VAL A 2 0.10 37.64 3.30
CA VAL A 2 0.75 36.38 2.89
C VAL A 2 2.18 36.29 3.42
N GLU A 3 3.00 37.30 3.27
CA GLU A 3 4.39 37.31 3.78
C GLU A 3 4.51 37.22 5.30
N LYS A 4 3.45 37.57 6.05
CA LYS A 4 3.42 37.51 7.51
C LYS A 4 2.82 36.20 8.03
N LEU A 5 2.41 35.25 7.15
CA LEU A 5 1.82 33.95 7.49
C LEU A 5 0.72 34.07 8.56
N GLN A 6 -0.21 35.00 8.36
CA GLN A 6 -1.36 35.16 9.26
C GLN A 6 -2.28 33.94 9.18
N THR A 7 -2.97 33.60 10.24
CA THR A 7 -3.80 32.39 10.35
C THR A 7 -4.85 32.32 9.24
N GLU A 8 -5.46 33.43 8.89
CA GLU A 8 -6.48 33.56 7.85
C GLU A 8 -5.94 33.21 6.44
N VAL A 9 -4.63 33.34 6.24
CA VAL A 9 -3.97 32.95 4.97
C VAL A 9 -3.96 31.43 4.79
N TRP A 10 -3.82 30.69 5.89
CA TRP A 10 -3.86 29.22 5.85
C TRP A 10 -5.21 28.68 5.42
N ASP A 11 -6.30 29.26 5.95
CA ASP A 11 -7.67 28.87 5.60
C ASP A 11 -7.95 29.10 4.11
N VAL A 12 -7.57 30.29 3.61
CA VAL A 12 -7.70 30.62 2.18
C VAL A 12 -6.81 29.75 1.30
N LEU A 13 -5.59 29.45 1.75
CA LEU A 13 -4.66 28.61 0.99
C LEU A 13 -5.18 27.18 0.90
N GLU A 14 -5.76 26.64 1.97
CA GLU A 14 -6.37 25.30 1.97
C GLU A 14 -7.51 25.21 0.94
N GLU A 15 -8.33 26.27 0.84
CA GLU A 15 -9.39 26.35 -0.17
C GLU A 15 -8.83 26.41 -1.60
N VAL A 16 -7.78 27.21 -1.82
CA VAL A 16 -7.18 27.42 -3.16
C VAL A 16 -6.45 26.17 -3.68
N ILE A 17 -5.78 25.41 -2.81
CA ILE A 17 -5.04 24.23 -3.23
C ILE A 17 -5.95 23.02 -3.47
N LYS A 18 -7.18 23.06 -2.98
CA LYS A 18 -8.14 21.97 -3.16
C LYS A 18 -8.38 21.73 -4.64
N GLU A 19 -8.16 20.50 -5.06
CA GLU A 19 -8.28 20.09 -6.47
C GLU A 19 -7.33 20.82 -7.44
N HIS A 20 -6.26 21.46 -6.96
CA HIS A 20 -5.26 22.11 -7.80
C HIS A 20 -3.97 21.27 -7.83
N PRO A 21 -3.68 20.52 -8.90
CA PRO A 21 -2.51 19.66 -8.94
C PRO A 21 -1.22 20.49 -9.04
N VAL A 22 -0.16 19.98 -8.45
CA VAL A 22 1.19 20.57 -8.49
C VAL A 22 2.14 19.54 -9.08
N MET A 23 3.02 19.95 -10.00
CA MET A 23 4.05 19.07 -10.55
C MET A 23 5.34 19.19 -9.75
N LEU A 24 5.94 18.03 -9.45
CA LEU A 24 7.28 17.93 -8.88
C LEU A 24 8.25 17.35 -9.92
N ASN A 25 9.45 17.89 -9.96
CA ASN A 25 10.53 17.39 -10.80
C ASN A 25 11.83 17.32 -10.01
N ARG A 26 12.52 16.18 -10.06
CA ARG A 26 13.88 16.03 -9.55
C ARG A 26 14.87 15.91 -10.72
N ALA A 27 15.87 16.80 -10.75
CA ALA A 27 16.98 16.72 -11.71
C ALA A 27 18.05 15.70 -11.23
N PRO A 28 18.67 14.90 -12.15
CA PRO A 28 18.40 14.85 -13.58
C PRO A 28 17.11 14.07 -13.91
N THR A 29 16.34 14.57 -14.87
CA THR A 29 15.12 13.89 -15.34
C THR A 29 15.51 12.82 -16.38
N LEU A 30 15.73 11.60 -15.95
CA LEU A 30 16.21 10.49 -16.78
C LEU A 30 15.11 9.83 -17.60
N HIS A 31 13.86 9.90 -17.13
CA HIS A 31 12.68 9.33 -17.78
C HIS A 31 11.43 10.12 -17.39
N ARG A 32 10.30 9.85 -18.06
CA ARG A 32 9.05 10.60 -17.86
C ARG A 32 8.52 10.60 -16.42
N LEU A 33 8.82 9.58 -15.62
CA LEU A 33 8.38 9.49 -14.23
C LEU A 33 9.21 10.37 -13.26
N GLY A 34 10.25 11.02 -13.75
CA GLY A 34 10.97 12.07 -13.03
C GLY A 34 10.19 13.40 -12.93
N ILE A 35 9.02 13.47 -13.57
CA ILE A 35 8.04 14.56 -13.44
C ILE A 35 6.69 13.90 -13.17
N GLN A 36 6.10 14.19 -12.01
CA GLN A 36 4.79 13.68 -11.64
C GLN A 36 3.96 14.79 -10.98
N ALA A 37 2.65 14.71 -11.11
CA ALA A 37 1.72 15.60 -10.46
C ALA A 37 1.16 14.98 -9.17
N PHE A 38 0.87 15.83 -8.20
CA PHE A 38 0.32 15.47 -6.90
C PHE A 38 -0.74 16.49 -6.48
N GLU A 39 -1.68 16.07 -5.69
CA GLU A 39 -2.57 16.98 -4.97
C GLU A 39 -1.86 17.41 -3.68
N PRO A 40 -1.62 18.72 -3.49
CA PRO A 40 -0.89 19.22 -2.33
C PRO A 40 -1.74 19.17 -1.06
N ILE A 41 -1.09 18.89 0.06
CA ILE A 41 -1.67 18.99 1.41
C ILE A 41 -0.77 19.91 2.23
N LEU A 42 -1.35 20.83 2.98
CA LEU A 42 -0.62 21.73 3.85
C LEU A 42 -0.04 20.96 5.03
N VAL A 43 1.25 21.15 5.28
CA VAL A 43 1.97 20.57 6.41
C VAL A 43 2.86 21.62 7.05
N GLU A 44 3.10 21.50 8.35
CA GLU A 44 4.07 22.34 9.04
C GLU A 44 5.50 21.97 8.64
N GLY A 45 6.36 22.99 8.53
CA GLY A 45 7.78 22.82 8.22
C GLY A 45 8.18 23.50 6.92
N LYS A 46 9.46 23.33 6.53
CA LYS A 46 10.05 23.95 5.33
C LYS A 46 10.44 22.92 4.27
N ALA A 47 10.11 21.65 4.48
CA ALA A 47 10.45 20.56 3.58
C ALA A 47 9.19 19.97 2.93
N ILE A 48 9.32 19.54 1.68
CA ILE A 48 8.29 18.80 0.97
C ILE A 48 8.26 17.38 1.56
N LYS A 49 7.09 16.95 2.04
CA LYS A 49 6.86 15.56 2.45
C LYS A 49 6.40 14.77 1.24
N LEU A 50 7.26 13.90 0.74
CA LEU A 50 6.98 13.08 -0.44
C LEU A 50 6.64 11.64 -0.02
N HIS A 51 5.67 11.03 -0.69
CA HIS A 51 5.31 9.65 -0.41
C HIS A 51 6.46 8.70 -0.78
N PRO A 52 6.88 7.78 0.11
CA PRO A 52 8.05 6.92 -0.13
C PRO A 52 7.98 6.05 -1.40
N LEU A 53 6.80 5.61 -1.83
CA LEU A 53 6.63 4.79 -3.02
C LEU A 53 7.03 5.48 -4.33
N VAL A 54 7.01 6.81 -4.40
CA VAL A 54 7.41 7.56 -5.59
C VAL A 54 8.90 7.91 -5.60
N CYS A 55 9.62 7.72 -4.49
CA CYS A 55 11.05 8.01 -4.40
C CYS A 55 11.87 7.24 -5.44
N THR A 56 11.50 5.99 -5.72
CA THR A 56 12.17 5.17 -6.74
C THR A 56 12.03 5.79 -8.15
N ALA A 57 10.86 6.34 -8.48
CA ALA A 57 10.59 6.97 -9.76
C ALA A 57 11.41 8.28 -9.94
N PHE A 58 11.53 9.05 -8.89
CA PHE A 58 12.36 10.28 -8.89
C PHE A 58 13.85 10.00 -8.66
N ASN A 59 14.22 8.78 -8.28
CA ASN A 59 15.55 8.48 -7.73
C ASN A 59 15.93 9.45 -6.60
N ALA A 60 14.97 9.70 -5.70
CA ALA A 60 15.08 10.65 -4.60
C ALA A 60 15.26 9.94 -3.27
N ASP A 61 16.00 10.56 -2.36
CA ASP A 61 16.10 10.20 -0.97
C ASP A 61 15.88 11.43 -0.06
N PHE A 62 15.89 11.23 1.24
CA PHE A 62 15.56 12.29 2.21
C PHE A 62 16.82 12.85 2.91
N ASP A 63 17.95 12.84 2.24
CA ASP A 63 19.24 13.34 2.76
C ASP A 63 19.53 14.81 2.42
N GLY A 64 18.58 15.50 1.79
CA GLY A 64 18.73 16.90 1.38
C GLY A 64 18.51 17.14 -0.11
N ASP A 65 17.95 16.18 -0.82
CA ASP A 65 17.56 16.33 -2.22
C ASP A 65 16.63 17.52 -2.43
N GLN A 66 16.78 18.19 -3.57
CA GLN A 66 15.93 19.30 -4.00
C GLN A 66 15.05 18.90 -5.17
N MET A 67 13.83 19.42 -5.18
CA MET A 67 12.88 19.26 -6.28
C MET A 67 12.37 20.60 -6.76
N ALA A 68 12.19 20.74 -8.07
CA ALA A 68 11.47 21.87 -8.64
C ALA A 68 9.97 21.65 -8.50
N VAL A 69 9.24 22.69 -8.11
CA VAL A 69 7.79 22.72 -8.00
C VAL A 69 7.24 23.57 -9.13
N HIS A 70 6.32 23.04 -9.92
CA HIS A 70 5.66 23.71 -11.01
C HIS A 70 4.16 23.77 -10.79
N LEU A 71 3.60 24.98 -10.87
CA LEU A 71 2.17 25.21 -10.71
C LEU A 71 1.51 25.41 -12.08
N PRO A 72 0.63 24.51 -12.54
CA PRO A 72 -0.11 24.71 -13.78
C PRO A 72 -1.15 25.80 -13.59
N LEU A 73 -1.10 26.86 -14.44
CA LEU A 73 -1.95 28.04 -14.29
C LEU A 73 -3.20 27.98 -15.16
N THR A 74 -3.16 27.32 -16.33
CA THR A 74 -4.30 27.23 -17.23
C THR A 74 -5.13 25.96 -16.97
N VAL A 75 -6.41 26.00 -17.33
CA VAL A 75 -7.30 24.85 -17.17
C VAL A 75 -6.82 23.65 -17.96
N GLU A 76 -6.29 23.87 -19.16
CA GLU A 76 -5.75 22.82 -20.02
C GLU A 76 -4.52 22.16 -19.36
N ALA A 77 -3.60 22.95 -18.82
CA ALA A 77 -2.43 22.43 -18.12
C ALA A 77 -2.80 21.67 -16.86
N GLN A 78 -3.80 22.12 -16.11
CA GLN A 78 -4.33 21.38 -14.96
C GLN A 78 -4.99 20.07 -15.36
N ALA A 79 -5.73 20.04 -16.48
CA ALA A 79 -6.33 18.83 -17.01
C ALA A 79 -5.25 17.82 -17.43
N GLU A 80 -4.22 18.25 -18.16
CA GLU A 80 -3.07 17.39 -18.51
C GLU A 80 -2.37 16.84 -17.27
N CYS A 81 -2.16 17.67 -16.24
CA CYS A 81 -1.59 17.21 -14.97
C CYS A 81 -2.43 16.09 -14.32
N ARG A 82 -3.75 16.23 -14.32
CA ARG A 82 -4.66 15.24 -13.72
C ARG A 82 -4.73 13.94 -14.52
N PHE A 83 -4.84 14.02 -15.84
CA PHE A 83 -5.04 12.83 -16.67
C PHE A 83 -3.75 12.11 -17.00
N LEU A 84 -2.66 12.83 -17.25
CA LEU A 84 -1.41 12.25 -17.74
C LEU A 84 -0.31 12.14 -16.67
N LEU A 85 -0.20 13.12 -15.76
CA LEU A 85 0.94 13.24 -14.87
C LEU A 85 0.67 12.84 -13.43
N LEU A 86 -0.59 12.68 -13.03
CA LEU A 86 -0.91 12.32 -11.64
C LEU A 86 -0.27 10.98 -11.27
N SER A 87 0.38 10.96 -10.11
CA SER A 87 1.19 9.81 -9.68
C SER A 87 0.46 8.45 -9.71
N PRO A 88 -0.81 8.33 -9.26
CA PRO A 88 -1.57 7.08 -9.37
C PRO A 88 -1.77 6.56 -10.80
N ASN A 89 -1.72 7.43 -11.81
CA ASN A 89 -1.85 7.05 -13.21
C ASN A 89 -0.52 6.59 -13.83
N ASN A 90 0.60 6.76 -13.10
CA ASN A 90 1.97 6.48 -13.57
C ASN A 90 2.66 5.39 -12.73
N LEU A 91 1.95 4.32 -12.40
CA LEU A 91 2.46 3.23 -11.58
C LEU A 91 3.32 2.23 -12.36
N LEU A 92 3.27 2.25 -13.69
CA LEU A 92 3.96 1.29 -14.56
C LEU A 92 5.12 1.94 -15.29
N LYS A 93 6.23 1.21 -15.39
CA LYS A 93 7.38 1.60 -16.21
C LYS A 93 7.01 1.59 -17.68
N PRO A 94 7.35 2.62 -18.45
CA PRO A 94 7.10 2.62 -19.89
C PRO A 94 7.97 1.64 -20.67
N SER A 95 9.07 1.14 -20.08
CA SER A 95 10.01 0.24 -20.75
C SER A 95 9.54 -1.21 -20.80
N ASP A 96 8.96 -1.72 -19.74
CA ASP A 96 8.63 -3.14 -19.56
C ASP A 96 7.24 -3.38 -18.97
N GLY A 97 6.49 -2.31 -18.66
CA GLY A 97 5.19 -2.41 -18.03
C GLY A 97 5.22 -2.89 -16.57
N ALA A 98 6.40 -3.08 -16.00
CA ALA A 98 6.53 -3.50 -14.60
C ALA A 98 6.17 -2.36 -13.64
N PRO A 99 5.67 -2.65 -12.42
CA PRO A 99 5.37 -1.63 -11.43
C PRO A 99 6.62 -0.85 -11.01
N VAL A 100 6.49 0.46 -10.94
CA VAL A 100 7.54 1.37 -10.42
C VAL A 100 7.42 1.53 -8.91
N ALA A 101 6.18 1.71 -8.45
CA ALA A 101 5.87 1.85 -7.04
C ALA A 101 5.85 0.46 -6.38
N VAL A 102 7.01 -0.03 -5.99
CA VAL A 102 7.16 -1.31 -5.29
C VAL A 102 7.63 -1.01 -3.86
N PRO A 103 7.04 -1.64 -2.84
CA PRO A 103 7.52 -1.52 -1.46
C PRO A 103 9.03 -1.79 -1.38
N SER A 104 9.74 -0.93 -0.66
CA SER A 104 11.20 -0.99 -0.54
C SER A 104 11.64 -0.80 0.91
N GLN A 105 12.89 -1.12 1.21
CA GLN A 105 13.51 -0.90 2.52
C GLN A 105 12.62 -1.39 3.69
N ASP A 106 12.23 -0.48 4.59
CA ASP A 106 11.47 -0.80 5.80
C ASP A 106 10.08 -1.38 5.52
N MET A 107 9.45 -1.01 4.39
CA MET A 107 8.17 -1.61 3.98
C MET A 107 8.30 -3.11 3.69
N VAL A 108 9.40 -3.51 3.03
CA VAL A 108 9.69 -4.93 2.78
C VAL A 108 9.96 -5.65 4.09
N LEU A 109 10.69 -5.01 5.00
CA LEU A 109 10.96 -5.55 6.33
C LEU A 109 9.67 -5.71 7.14
N GLY A 110 8.77 -4.72 7.10
CA GLY A 110 7.47 -4.80 7.76
C GLY A 110 6.59 -5.94 7.22
N ILE A 111 6.52 -6.11 5.89
CA ILE A 111 5.77 -7.23 5.27
C ILE A 111 6.41 -8.58 5.62
N TYR A 112 7.74 -8.64 5.60
CA TYR A 112 8.48 -9.84 6.02
C TYR A 112 8.13 -10.19 7.47
N TYR A 113 8.21 -9.23 8.37
CA TYR A 113 7.88 -9.40 9.78
C TYR A 113 6.42 -9.84 9.97
N LEU A 114 5.49 -9.20 9.27
CA LEU A 114 4.05 -9.51 9.35
C LEU A 114 3.72 -10.94 8.91
N THR A 115 4.39 -11.45 7.87
CA THR A 115 4.13 -12.79 7.31
C THR A 115 4.97 -13.91 7.91
N MET A 116 5.85 -13.60 8.87
CA MET A 116 6.69 -14.57 9.56
C MET A 116 5.85 -15.47 10.48
N GLU A 117 6.23 -16.73 10.58
CA GLU A 117 5.72 -17.67 11.58
C GLU A 117 6.80 -17.98 12.60
N LYS A 118 6.39 -18.15 13.85
CA LYS A 118 7.30 -18.55 14.92
C LYS A 118 6.64 -19.59 15.82
N GLU A 119 7.34 -20.69 16.05
CA GLU A 119 6.88 -21.76 16.94
C GLU A 119 7.18 -21.43 18.40
N GLY A 120 6.36 -21.96 19.31
CA GLY A 120 6.52 -21.76 20.74
C GLY A 120 6.15 -20.37 21.27
N GLU A 121 5.41 -19.57 20.49
CA GLU A 121 4.91 -18.27 20.89
C GLU A 121 3.70 -18.38 21.81
N ILE A 122 3.45 -17.31 22.60
CA ILE A 122 2.32 -17.24 23.51
C ILE A 122 1.00 -17.43 22.78
N GLY A 123 0.15 -18.33 23.25
CA GLY A 123 -1.19 -18.57 22.70
C GLY A 123 -1.22 -19.46 21.46
N GLU A 124 -0.15 -20.20 21.16
CA GLU A 124 -0.12 -21.15 20.06
C GLU A 124 -1.25 -22.18 20.14
N GLY A 125 -1.89 -22.47 19.00
CA GLY A 125 -2.99 -23.43 18.89
C GLY A 125 -4.33 -22.92 19.43
N ARG A 126 -4.48 -21.65 19.79
CA ARG A 126 -5.77 -21.08 20.24
C ARG A 126 -6.75 -20.93 19.07
N TYR A 127 -8.02 -21.10 19.38
CA TYR A 127 -9.14 -20.98 18.44
C TYR A 127 -9.84 -19.63 18.60
N PHE A 128 -10.10 -18.97 17.47
CA PHE A 128 -10.81 -17.70 17.39
C PHE A 128 -12.00 -17.79 16.45
N LYS A 129 -13.12 -17.18 16.84
CA LYS A 129 -14.36 -17.16 16.02
C LYS A 129 -14.25 -16.22 14.84
N SER A 130 -13.34 -15.23 14.91
CA SER A 130 -13.15 -14.23 13.87
C SER A 130 -11.76 -13.59 13.97
N LYS A 131 -11.35 -12.90 12.89
CA LYS A 131 -10.15 -12.05 12.88
C LYS A 131 -10.18 -11.01 14.01
N ASN A 132 -11.33 -10.35 14.23
CA ASN A 132 -11.44 -9.30 15.24
C ASN A 132 -11.20 -9.83 16.67
N GLU A 133 -11.64 -11.06 16.95
CA GLU A 133 -11.33 -11.70 18.24
C GLU A 133 -9.83 -11.98 18.39
N ALA A 134 -9.17 -12.39 17.31
CA ALA A 134 -7.71 -12.57 17.30
C ALA A 134 -6.95 -11.22 17.49
N ILE A 135 -7.44 -10.13 16.89
CA ILE A 135 -6.88 -8.77 17.10
C ILE A 135 -7.01 -8.37 18.58
N LEU A 136 -8.19 -8.55 19.18
CA LEU A 136 -8.38 -8.25 20.61
C LEU A 136 -7.47 -9.10 21.51
N ALA A 137 -7.25 -10.37 21.15
CA ALA A 137 -6.32 -11.22 21.88
C ALA A 137 -4.87 -10.74 21.75
N TYR A 138 -4.47 -10.21 20.59
CA TYR A 138 -3.17 -9.60 20.36
C TYR A 138 -2.99 -8.32 21.19
N GLU A 139 -3.96 -7.41 21.18
CA GLU A 139 -3.94 -6.17 21.95
C GLU A 139 -3.85 -6.44 23.46
N ASN A 140 -4.43 -7.53 23.94
CA ASN A 140 -4.34 -7.98 25.33
C ASN A 140 -3.09 -8.81 25.64
N GLY A 141 -2.15 -8.96 24.70
CA GLY A 141 -0.92 -9.74 24.88
C GLY A 141 -1.13 -11.25 24.97
N GLY A 142 -2.30 -11.76 24.57
CA GLY A 142 -2.63 -13.18 24.61
C GLY A 142 -2.08 -14.00 23.44
N ILE A 143 -1.68 -13.35 22.35
CA ILE A 143 -1.01 -13.92 21.20
C ILE A 143 -0.04 -12.88 20.62
N THR A 144 0.87 -13.31 19.74
CA THR A 144 1.70 -12.41 18.93
C THR A 144 1.25 -12.42 17.46
N LEU A 145 1.83 -11.55 16.63
CA LEU A 145 1.55 -11.54 15.18
C LEU A 145 1.98 -12.83 14.49
N HIS A 146 2.95 -13.56 15.06
CA HIS A 146 3.61 -14.73 14.48
C HIS A 146 3.08 -16.05 15.04
N THR A 147 2.25 -15.98 16.08
CA THR A 147 1.67 -17.15 16.74
C THR A 147 0.78 -17.93 15.77
N LYS A 148 0.99 -19.24 15.66
CA LYS A 148 0.11 -20.15 14.91
C LYS A 148 -1.21 -20.29 15.65
N ILE A 149 -2.31 -19.91 15.01
CA ILE A 149 -3.66 -19.88 15.56
C ILE A 149 -4.65 -20.53 14.60
N HIS A 150 -5.80 -20.94 15.14
CA HIS A 150 -6.93 -21.46 14.39
C HIS A 150 -8.00 -20.39 14.31
N VAL A 151 -8.39 -19.97 13.11
CA VAL A 151 -9.40 -18.92 12.93
C VAL A 151 -10.53 -19.41 12.06
N ARG A 152 -11.77 -19.21 12.53
CA ARG A 152 -12.96 -19.48 11.73
C ARG A 152 -13.07 -18.43 10.63
N ARG A 153 -13.15 -18.90 9.39
CA ARG A 153 -13.33 -18.09 8.20
C ARG A 153 -14.54 -18.56 7.42
N THR A 154 -15.20 -17.61 6.79
CA THR A 154 -16.27 -17.84 5.82
C THR A 154 -15.75 -17.45 4.44
N GLY A 155 -16.03 -18.28 3.46
CA GLY A 155 -15.72 -18.07 2.05
C GLY A 155 -16.91 -18.46 1.20
N GLU A 156 -16.81 -18.27 -0.10
CA GLU A 156 -17.83 -18.64 -1.07
C GLU A 156 -17.26 -19.68 -2.05
N PHE A 157 -18.06 -20.69 -2.37
CA PHE A 157 -17.74 -21.70 -3.36
C PHE A 157 -19.00 -22.03 -4.17
N GLU A 158 -18.96 -21.80 -5.49
CA GLU A 158 -20.09 -22.00 -6.42
C GLU A 158 -21.41 -21.31 -5.99
N GLY A 159 -21.32 -20.14 -5.32
CA GLY A 159 -22.45 -19.39 -4.79
C GLY A 159 -22.98 -19.89 -3.43
N GLU A 160 -22.35 -20.91 -2.84
CA GLU A 160 -22.66 -21.38 -1.49
C GLU A 160 -21.65 -20.82 -0.48
N GLU A 161 -22.17 -20.42 0.68
CA GLU A 161 -21.32 -19.98 1.80
C GLU A 161 -20.68 -21.18 2.48
N VAL A 162 -19.36 -21.24 2.47
CA VAL A 162 -18.56 -22.27 3.14
C VAL A 162 -17.91 -21.68 4.37
N THR A 163 -18.11 -22.30 5.53
CA THR A 163 -17.47 -21.89 6.77
C THR A 163 -16.59 -23.02 7.31
N GLY A 164 -15.42 -22.68 7.78
CA GLY A 164 -14.49 -23.64 8.38
C GLY A 164 -13.40 -22.94 9.19
N VAL A 165 -12.49 -23.73 9.71
CA VAL A 165 -11.33 -23.26 10.49
C VAL A 165 -10.10 -23.37 9.62
N ILE A 166 -9.27 -22.34 9.61
CA ILE A 166 -7.97 -22.31 8.94
C ILE A 166 -6.86 -22.14 9.96
N ASP A 167 -5.72 -22.75 9.66
CA ASP A 167 -4.48 -22.59 10.42
C ASP A 167 -3.68 -21.45 9.81
N THR A 168 -3.38 -20.43 10.59
CA THR A 168 -2.70 -19.24 10.10
C THR A 168 -2.07 -18.45 11.25
N THR A 169 -1.51 -17.28 10.96
CA THR A 169 -1.08 -16.30 11.96
C THR A 169 -1.89 -15.02 11.81
N LEU A 170 -1.97 -14.22 12.89
CA LEU A 170 -2.66 -12.93 12.82
C LEU A 170 -2.02 -12.01 11.77
N GLY A 171 -0.70 -11.99 11.66
CA GLY A 171 0.00 -11.19 10.67
C GLY A 171 -0.36 -11.54 9.23
N LYS A 172 -0.47 -12.85 8.89
CA LYS A 172 -0.91 -13.29 7.56
C LYS A 172 -2.37 -12.88 7.29
N LEU A 173 -3.27 -12.95 8.29
CA LEU A 173 -4.64 -12.49 8.13
C LEU A 173 -4.70 -11.00 7.79
N LEU A 174 -3.93 -10.17 8.48
CA LEU A 174 -3.86 -8.73 8.23
C LEU A 174 -3.29 -8.43 6.84
N PHE A 175 -2.25 -9.14 6.42
CA PHE A 175 -1.66 -8.99 5.09
C PHE A 175 -2.66 -9.38 3.98
N ASN A 176 -3.36 -10.51 4.12
CA ASN A 176 -4.33 -10.97 3.13
C ASN A 176 -5.61 -10.11 3.04
N GLU A 177 -5.89 -9.28 4.03
CA GLU A 177 -7.01 -8.32 3.96
C GLU A 177 -6.79 -7.26 2.90
N ILE A 178 -5.52 -6.90 2.67
CA ILE A 178 -5.12 -5.88 1.70
C ILE A 178 -5.04 -6.47 0.29
N ILE A 179 -4.71 -7.76 0.19
CA ILE A 179 -4.46 -8.47 -1.06
C ILE A 179 -5.77 -9.05 -1.62
N PRO A 180 -6.10 -8.81 -2.91
CA PRO A 180 -7.19 -9.51 -3.57
C PRO A 180 -7.04 -11.04 -3.46
N GLN A 181 -8.15 -11.73 -3.21
CA GLN A 181 -8.12 -13.18 -2.91
C GLN A 181 -8.36 -14.05 -4.15
N ASP A 182 -8.07 -13.52 -5.35
CA ASP A 182 -8.26 -14.15 -6.67
C ASP A 182 -7.02 -14.05 -7.56
N LEU A 183 -5.85 -13.91 -6.98
CA LEU A 183 -4.58 -13.78 -7.71
C LEU A 183 -4.08 -15.10 -8.30
N GLY A 184 -4.71 -16.24 -7.98
CA GLY A 184 -4.36 -17.54 -8.52
C GLY A 184 -3.12 -18.18 -7.90
N TYR A 185 -2.82 -17.88 -6.64
CA TYR A 185 -1.89 -18.66 -5.82
C TYR A 185 -2.58 -19.87 -5.21
N VAL A 186 -3.90 -19.77 -5.01
CA VAL A 186 -4.75 -20.84 -4.51
C VAL A 186 -5.74 -21.25 -5.60
N ASP A 187 -5.81 -22.53 -5.90
CA ASP A 187 -6.80 -23.08 -6.84
C ASP A 187 -8.18 -23.07 -6.19
N ARG A 188 -9.01 -22.10 -6.59
CA ARG A 188 -10.37 -21.89 -6.11
C ARG A 188 -11.42 -22.82 -6.75
N THR A 189 -11.02 -23.67 -7.69
CA THR A 189 -11.92 -24.68 -8.28
C THR A 189 -12.17 -25.87 -7.35
N VAL A 190 -11.37 -26.00 -6.29
CA VAL A 190 -11.48 -27.07 -5.30
C VAL A 190 -12.13 -26.53 -4.03
N ARG A 191 -13.22 -27.16 -3.55
CA ARG A 191 -13.98 -26.74 -2.36
C ARG A 191 -13.12 -26.63 -1.09
N GLU A 192 -12.15 -27.54 -0.92
CA GLU A 192 -11.24 -27.54 0.23
C GLU A 192 -10.36 -26.28 0.30
N ASN A 193 -10.15 -25.64 -0.83
CA ASN A 193 -9.34 -24.43 -0.93
C ASN A 193 -10.14 -23.13 -0.76
N ALA A 194 -11.47 -23.19 -0.68
CA ALA A 194 -12.33 -22.00 -0.60
C ALA A 194 -11.99 -21.09 0.58
N LEU A 195 -11.50 -21.66 1.66
CA LEU A 195 -11.17 -20.94 2.89
C LEU A 195 -9.69 -20.53 2.99
N LYS A 196 -8.79 -21.12 2.17
CA LYS A 196 -7.36 -20.84 2.26
C LYS A 196 -7.07 -19.37 1.94
N LEU A 197 -6.07 -18.81 2.60
CA LEU A 197 -5.54 -17.49 2.29
C LEU A 197 -4.81 -17.53 0.94
N GLU A 198 -4.92 -16.47 0.16
CA GLU A 198 -4.24 -16.37 -1.12
C GLU A 198 -2.71 -16.37 -0.93
N ILE A 199 -2.23 -15.67 0.08
CA ILE A 199 -0.81 -15.63 0.46
C ILE A 199 -0.65 -16.28 1.83
N ASP A 200 -0.32 -17.56 1.84
CA ASP A 200 -0.06 -18.33 3.08
C ASP A 200 1.43 -18.65 3.29
N PHE A 201 2.29 -18.14 2.44
CA PHE A 201 3.74 -18.28 2.54
C PHE A 201 4.38 -17.01 3.09
N HIS A 202 5.62 -17.14 3.56
CA HIS A 202 6.44 -16.04 4.01
C HIS A 202 6.84 -15.13 2.85
N VAL A 203 6.55 -13.83 2.96
CA VAL A 203 6.76 -12.86 1.88
C VAL A 203 8.03 -12.06 2.11
N GLY A 204 9.04 -12.31 1.28
CA GLY A 204 10.25 -11.51 1.21
C GLY A 204 10.29 -10.64 -0.05
N LYS A 205 11.39 -9.92 -0.25
CA LYS A 205 11.58 -9.01 -1.40
C LYS A 205 11.35 -9.68 -2.76
N LYS A 206 11.74 -10.97 -2.89
CA LYS A 206 11.61 -11.71 -4.16
C LYS A 206 10.16 -12.07 -4.49
N GLN A 207 9.34 -12.32 -3.48
CA GLN A 207 7.94 -12.70 -3.65
C GLN A 207 7.02 -11.50 -3.88
N LEU A 208 7.40 -10.32 -3.40
CA LEU A 208 6.57 -9.12 -3.46
C LEU A 208 6.30 -8.66 -4.90
N LYS A 209 7.34 -8.63 -5.75
CA LYS A 209 7.17 -8.21 -7.14
C LYS A 209 6.18 -9.10 -7.91
N PRO A 210 6.29 -10.46 -7.91
CA PRO A 210 5.29 -11.32 -8.54
C PRO A 210 3.87 -11.15 -8.01
N ILE A 211 3.68 -10.88 -6.72
CA ILE A 211 2.36 -10.62 -6.14
C ILE A 211 1.76 -9.36 -6.75
N LEU A 212 2.54 -8.29 -6.82
CA LEU A 212 2.11 -7.02 -7.40
C LEU A 212 1.85 -7.12 -8.91
N ASP A 213 2.72 -7.81 -9.65
CA ASP A 213 2.53 -8.05 -11.08
C ASP A 213 1.22 -8.80 -11.35
N LYS A 214 0.92 -9.85 -10.58
CA LYS A 214 -0.37 -10.57 -10.68
C LYS A 214 -1.54 -9.66 -10.33
N CYS A 215 -1.45 -8.88 -9.26
CA CYS A 215 -2.51 -7.96 -8.86
C CYS A 215 -2.81 -6.92 -9.96
N ILE A 216 -1.78 -6.34 -10.59
CA ILE A 216 -1.92 -5.41 -11.71
C ILE A 216 -2.58 -6.08 -12.92
N ASN A 217 -2.13 -7.27 -13.27
CA ASN A 217 -2.64 -8.00 -14.44
C ASN A 217 -4.09 -8.44 -14.27
N THR A 218 -4.52 -8.74 -13.04
CA THR A 218 -5.89 -9.20 -12.74
C THR A 218 -6.85 -8.03 -12.52
N HIS A 219 -6.45 -7.02 -11.77
CA HIS A 219 -7.33 -5.94 -11.31
C HIS A 219 -7.01 -4.56 -11.87
N GLY A 220 -5.91 -4.43 -12.61
CA GLY A 220 -5.47 -3.14 -13.16
C GLY A 220 -4.69 -2.27 -12.17
N ALA A 221 -4.12 -1.18 -12.70
CA ALA A 221 -3.21 -0.31 -11.96
C ALA A 221 -3.90 0.47 -10.81
N THR A 222 -5.17 0.83 -10.96
CA THR A 222 -5.93 1.60 -9.97
C THR A 222 -6.12 0.81 -8.67
N THR A 223 -6.45 -0.48 -8.75
CA THR A 223 -6.62 -1.35 -7.58
C THR A 223 -5.30 -1.53 -6.85
N VAL A 224 -4.20 -1.64 -7.59
CA VAL A 224 -2.85 -1.77 -7.02
C VAL A 224 -2.42 -0.50 -6.29
N SER A 225 -2.77 0.68 -6.79
CA SER A 225 -2.54 1.95 -6.09
C SER A 225 -3.13 1.90 -4.67
N TYR A 226 -4.38 1.46 -4.54
CA TYR A 226 -5.05 1.32 -3.25
C TYR A 226 -4.39 0.24 -2.37
N THR A 227 -4.05 -0.91 -2.94
CA THR A 227 -3.38 -2.02 -2.23
C THR A 227 -2.01 -1.60 -1.70
N HIS A 228 -1.22 -0.86 -2.51
CA HIS A 228 0.09 -0.35 -2.10
C HIS A 228 0.00 0.63 -0.93
N LEU A 229 -0.95 1.57 -0.98
CA LEU A 229 -1.14 2.55 0.10
C LEU A 229 -1.49 1.84 1.40
N ARG A 230 -2.42 0.89 1.39
CA ARG A 230 -2.81 0.14 2.58
C ARG A 230 -1.70 -0.77 3.11
N ALA A 231 -0.92 -1.41 2.23
CA ALA A 231 0.22 -2.21 2.64
C ALA A 231 1.29 -1.35 3.35
N HIS A 232 1.51 -0.13 2.87
CA HIS A 232 2.40 0.83 3.51
C HIS A 232 1.88 1.25 4.89
N GLU A 233 0.60 1.59 5.00
CA GLU A 233 -0.02 1.96 6.28
C GLU A 233 0.08 0.83 7.31
N THR A 234 -0.24 -0.40 6.91
CA THR A 234 -0.17 -1.57 7.79
C THR A 234 1.26 -1.85 8.26
N SER A 235 2.26 -1.67 7.39
CA SER A 235 3.68 -1.87 7.75
C SER A 235 4.25 -0.74 8.61
N ALA A 236 3.68 0.46 8.55
CA ALA A 236 4.12 1.61 9.33
C ALA A 236 3.57 1.63 10.77
N HIS A 237 2.52 0.84 11.04
CA HIS A 237 1.93 0.71 12.37
C HIS A 237 2.48 -0.48 13.19
N LEU A 238 3.50 -1.16 12.68
CA LEU A 238 4.23 -2.26 13.33
C LEU A 238 5.60 -1.80 13.85
#